data_e988ea331617f5760032d2bdec50a6f0
#
_entry.id   e988ea331617f5760032d2bdec50a6f0
#
_cell.length_a   1.000
_cell.length_b   1.000
_cell.length_c   1.000
_cell.angle_alpha   90.00
_cell.angle_beta   90.00
_cell.angle_gamma   90.00
#
_symmetry.space_group_name_H-M   'P 1'
#
loop_
_entity.id
_entity.type
_entity.pdbx_description
1 polymer ?
#
loop_
_entity_poly.entity_id
_entity_poly.type
_entity_poly.pdbx_seq_one_letter_code
_entity_poly.pdbx_strand_id
1 'polypeptide(L)' 'MINHHLADGILKIALNRPEKKNAFTNLMYRELTQILSQGDQNPEVKVMLISGGARN' A
#
# COMPACT_ATOMS: atom_id res chain seq x y z
N MET A 1 4.35 5.50 -7.04
CA MET A 1 2.90 5.32 -7.02
C MET A 1 2.50 4.19 -6.12
N ILE A 2 1.35 4.31 -5.50
CA ILE A 2 0.86 3.29 -4.61
C ILE A 2 -0.53 2.89 -5.08
N ASN A 3 -0.69 1.62 -5.36
CA ASN A 3 -2.00 1.08 -5.74
C ASN A 3 -2.52 0.24 -4.61
N HIS A 4 -3.83 0.22 -4.47
CA HIS A 4 -4.43 -0.63 -3.46
C HIS A 4 -5.73 -1.21 -3.98
N HIS A 5 -6.09 -2.34 -3.40
CA HIS A 5 -7.27 -3.08 -3.84
C HIS A 5 -7.80 -3.88 -2.67
N LEU A 6 -9.09 -3.78 -2.44
CA LEU A 6 -9.74 -4.51 -1.36
C LEU A 6 -10.65 -5.57 -1.96
N ALA A 7 -10.42 -6.81 -1.56
CA ALA A 7 -11.26 -7.92 -1.99
C ALA A 7 -11.23 -9.00 -0.91
N ASP A 8 -12.39 -9.54 -0.60
CA ASP A 8 -12.51 -10.66 0.35
C ASP A 8 -11.86 -10.34 1.69
N GLY A 9 -11.95 -9.11 2.13
CA GLY A 9 -11.37 -8.73 3.40
C GLY A 9 -9.88 -8.50 3.37
N ILE A 10 -9.25 -8.60 2.22
CA ILE A 10 -7.81 -8.42 2.09
C ILE A 10 -7.54 -7.13 1.34
N LEU A 11 -6.85 -6.22 2.01
CA LEU A 11 -6.43 -4.98 1.40
C LEU A 11 -5.00 -5.15 0.90
N LYS A 12 -4.84 -5.19 -0.41
CA LYS A 12 -3.53 -5.34 -1.03
C LYS A 12 -3.00 -3.98 -1.41
N ILE A 13 -1.79 -3.68 -0.97
CA ILE A 13 -1.15 -2.41 -1.25
C ILE A 13 0.13 -2.68 -2.01
N ALA A 14 0.22 -2.13 -3.22
CA ALA A 14 1.37 -2.33 -4.07
C ALA A 14 2.14 -1.04 -4.22
N LEU A 15 3.42 -1.10 -3.90
CA LEU A 15 4.31 0.05 -4.04
C LEU A 15 4.96 -0.02 -5.40
N ASN A 16 4.56 0.87 -6.27
CA ASN A 16 4.94 0.80 -7.68
C ASN A 16 5.98 1.86 -8.03
N ARG A 17 7.22 1.62 -7.64
CA ARG A 17 8.33 2.52 -7.91
C ARG A 17 9.55 1.71 -8.35
N PRO A 18 9.47 1.02 -9.49
CA PRO A 18 10.56 0.12 -9.86
C PRO A 18 11.87 0.84 -10.16
N GLU A 19 11.79 2.02 -10.73
CA GLU A 19 13.02 2.70 -11.14
C GLU A 19 13.79 3.26 -9.97
N LYS A 20 13.20 3.32 -8.80
CA LYS A 20 13.87 3.89 -7.64
C LYS A 20 14.23 2.85 -6.60
N LYS A 21 14.02 1.60 -6.89
CA LYS A 21 14.44 0.53 -5.99
C LYS A 21 14.00 0.74 -4.56
N ASN A 22 12.73 0.94 -4.37
CA ASN A 22 12.17 1.08 -3.03
C ASN A 22 12.44 2.40 -2.38
N ALA A 23 12.93 3.38 -3.11
CA ALA A 23 13.08 4.70 -2.53
C ALA A 23 11.70 5.30 -2.28
N PHE A 24 11.47 5.76 -1.07
CA PHE A 24 10.21 6.37 -0.71
C PHE A 24 10.36 7.86 -0.67
N THR A 25 9.45 8.57 -1.30
CA THR A 25 9.38 10.02 -1.13
C THR A 25 8.45 10.32 0.03
N ASN A 26 8.49 11.58 0.48
CA ASN A 26 7.58 12.00 1.53
C ASN A 26 6.13 11.84 1.11
N LEU A 27 5.86 12.07 -0.17
CA LEU A 27 4.50 11.90 -0.67
C LEU A 27 4.05 10.45 -0.57
N MET A 28 4.95 9.54 -0.89
CA MET A 28 4.58 8.12 -0.82
C MET A 28 4.32 7.70 0.61
N TYR A 29 5.14 8.18 1.54
CA TYR A 29 4.89 7.89 2.95
C TYR A 29 3.53 8.40 3.38
N ARG A 30 3.20 9.60 2.93
CA ARG A 30 1.93 10.19 3.30
C ARG A 30 0.76 9.40 2.72
N GLU A 31 0.88 9.00 1.46
CA GLU A 31 -0.17 8.18 0.85
C GLU A 31 -0.32 6.85 1.56
N LEU A 32 0.80 6.21 1.85
CA LEU A 32 0.75 4.91 2.51
C LEU A 32 0.11 5.03 3.89
N THR A 33 0.48 6.06 4.62
CA THR A 33 -0.09 6.28 5.94
C THR A 33 -1.61 6.45 5.86
N GLN A 34 -2.08 7.18 4.86
CA GLN A 34 -3.51 7.37 4.70
C GLN A 34 -4.21 6.07 4.38
N ILE A 35 -3.61 5.27 3.50
CA ILE A 35 -4.23 4.00 3.13
C ILE A 35 -4.30 3.07 4.34
N LEU A 36 -3.22 3.01 5.11
CA LEU A 36 -3.21 2.15 6.28
C LEU A 36 -4.22 2.62 7.33
N SER A 37 -4.31 3.92 7.50
CA SER A 37 -5.24 4.47 8.49
C SER A 37 -6.68 4.17 8.10
N GLN A 38 -6.99 4.36 6.82
CA GLN A 38 -8.35 4.08 6.35
C GLN A 38 -8.66 2.59 6.45
N GLY A 39 -7.67 1.76 6.12
CA GLY A 39 -7.87 0.33 6.23
C GLY A 39 -8.11 -0.11 7.67
N ASP A 40 -7.41 0.52 8.60
CA ASP A 40 -7.57 0.17 10.00
C ASP A 40 -8.96 0.51 10.50
N GLN A 41 -9.58 1.53 9.93
CA GLN A 41 -10.92 1.95 10.34
C GLN A 41 -12.02 1.26 9.57
N ASN A 42 -11.67 0.51 8.54
CA ASN A 42 -12.66 -0.13 7.69
C ASN A 42 -12.96 -1.52 8.23
N PRO A 43 -14.20 -1.77 8.67
CA PRO A 43 -14.53 -3.07 9.26
C PRO A 43 -14.45 -4.21 8.27
N GLU A 44 -14.42 -3.92 6.98
CA GLU A 44 -14.30 -4.97 5.99
C GLU A 44 -12.87 -5.43 5.77
N VAL A 45 -11.90 -4.68 6.28
CA VAL A 45 -10.51 -5.06 6.11
C VAL A 45 -10.09 -5.97 7.25
N LYS A 46 -9.72 -7.18 6.91
CA LYS A 46 -9.27 -8.16 7.90
C LYS A 46 -7.77 -8.35 7.85
N VAL A 47 -7.18 -8.17 6.68
CA VAL A 47 -5.75 -8.37 6.49
C VAL A 47 -5.25 -7.30 5.54
N MET A 48 -4.06 -6.79 5.80
CA MET A 48 -3.41 -5.87 4.89
C MET A 48 -2.11 -6.48 4.42
N LEU A 49 -1.94 -6.54 3.10
CA LEU A 49 -0.74 -7.07 2.49
C LEU A 49 -0.04 -5.96 1.74
N ILE A 50 1.24 -5.79 1.99
CA ILE A 50 2.03 -4.76 1.33
C ILE A 50 3.09 -5.46 0.50
N SER A 51 3.14 -5.15 -0.78
CA SER A 51 4.16 -5.72 -1.66
C SER A 51 4.99 -4.59 -2.24
N GLY A 52 6.26 -4.91 -2.49
CA GLY A 52 7.17 -3.92 -3.00
C GLY A 52 6.99 -3.58 -4.45
N GLY A 53 6.45 -4.47 -5.20
CA GLY A 53 6.19 -4.21 -6.60
C GLY A 53 7.40 -4.28 -7.49
N ALA A 54 8.54 -3.86 -7.03
CA ALA A 54 9.72 -3.92 -7.84
C ALA A 54 10.51 -5.11 -7.40
N ARG A 55 11.10 -5.74 -8.31
CA ARG A 55 11.91 -6.69 -7.99
C ARG A 55 13.12 -6.21 -7.96
N ASN A 56 13.75 -6.06 -7.52
CA ASN A 56 14.95 -5.53 -7.40
C ASN A 56 15.79 -6.03 -7.81
#